data_6fa18100f1d2a960311834924cdb416b
#
_entry.id   6fa18100f1d2a960311834924cdb416b
#
_cell.length_a   1.000
_cell.length_b   1.000
_cell.length_c   1.000
_cell.angle_alpha   90.00
_cell.angle_beta   90.00
_cell.angle_gamma   90.00
#
_symmetry.space_group_name_H-M   'P 1'
#
loop_
_entity.id
_entity.type
_entity.pdbx_description
1 polymer ?
#
loop_
_entity_poly.entity_id
_entity_poly.type
_entity_poly.pdbx_seq_one_letter_code
_entity_poly.pdbx_strand_id
1 'polypeptide(L)'
;SKRLNERIAHEAIHLYSKPDHAQVSMSPFSPEDAMPYVGVDMISNGKLASPWYSRFYAKKKGVRATGKFPGNVVFKGTDKPLSKLISNVGNGLYVNSFWYIRLVDMMDGIFTGMTRDGLFRIKDGKIAGSVNNFRFNVSVFDMFRNTTEIGREKAMVFTSIPPITVQDFNFSSKTEF
;
A
#
# COMPACT_ATOMS: atom_id res chain seq x y z
N SER A 1 -8.53 14.51 12.25
CA SER A 1 -9.51 13.58 11.69
C SER A 1 -10.36 12.98 12.79
N LYS A 2 -11.66 12.82 12.57
CA LYS A 2 -12.55 12.10 13.50
C LYS A 2 -12.28 10.59 13.51
N ARG A 3 -11.50 10.10 12.54
CA ARG A 3 -11.20 8.67 12.34
C ARG A 3 -9.87 8.21 12.98
N LEU A 4 -9.20 9.06 13.77
CA LEU A 4 -8.01 8.64 14.52
C LEU A 4 -8.33 7.45 15.43
N ASN A 5 -7.43 6.45 15.44
CA ASN A 5 -7.58 5.17 16.14
C ASN A 5 -8.69 4.25 15.62
N GLU A 6 -9.41 4.65 14.55
CA GLU A 6 -10.35 3.78 13.87
C GLU A 6 -9.61 2.66 13.13
N ARG A 7 -10.14 1.45 13.18
CA ARG A 7 -9.64 0.33 12.38
C ARG A 7 -10.05 0.52 10.92
N ILE A 8 -9.07 0.74 10.06
CA ILE A 8 -9.27 0.96 8.62
C ILE A 8 -8.68 -0.15 7.75
N ALA A 9 -7.92 -1.06 8.35
CA ALA A 9 -7.20 -2.14 7.68
C ALA A 9 -7.11 -3.39 8.57
N HIS A 10 -6.68 -4.51 8.00
CA HIS A 10 -6.33 -5.71 8.75
C HIS A 10 -5.23 -5.40 9.78
N GLU A 11 -5.26 -6.05 10.93
CA GLU A 11 -4.35 -5.75 12.05
C GLU A 11 -2.86 -5.95 11.73
N ALA A 12 -2.53 -6.80 10.78
CA ALA A 12 -1.16 -7.00 10.33
C ALA A 12 -0.60 -5.82 9.51
N ILE A 13 -1.46 -4.87 9.07
CA ILE A 13 -1.04 -3.72 8.28
C ILE A 13 -0.38 -2.67 9.17
N HIS A 14 0.89 -2.39 8.87
CA HIS A 14 1.66 -1.31 9.46
C HIS A 14 2.34 -0.52 8.35
N LEU A 15 1.98 0.75 8.23
CA LEU A 15 2.46 1.67 7.21
C LEU A 15 3.05 2.91 7.88
N TYR A 16 4.31 3.22 7.60
CA TYR A 16 5.02 4.32 8.25
C TYR A 16 6.01 5.03 7.33
N SER A 17 6.48 6.19 7.76
CA SER A 17 7.62 6.91 7.19
C SER A 17 8.73 6.97 8.23
N LYS A 18 9.97 6.70 7.83
CA LYS A 18 11.13 6.72 8.72
C LYS A 18 12.32 7.35 8.02
N PRO A 19 12.76 8.56 8.46
CA PRO A 19 13.87 9.30 7.82
C PRO A 19 15.18 8.53 7.75
N ASP A 20 15.51 7.77 8.78
CA ASP A 20 16.73 7.00 8.94
C ASP A 20 16.54 5.49 8.61
N HIS A 21 15.68 5.18 7.68
CA HIS A 21 15.48 3.79 7.26
C HIS A 21 16.70 3.28 6.49
N ALA A 22 17.24 2.13 6.92
CA ALA A 22 18.51 1.62 6.40
C ALA A 22 18.54 1.30 4.90
N GLN A 23 17.38 0.99 4.31
CA GLN A 23 17.26 0.52 2.93
C GLN A 23 16.44 1.45 2.01
N VAL A 24 15.83 2.49 2.55
CA VAL A 24 14.93 3.36 1.80
C VAL A 24 15.41 4.79 1.91
N SER A 25 15.85 5.35 0.80
CA SER A 25 16.32 6.73 0.72
C SER A 25 15.21 7.73 0.97
N MET A 26 15.59 8.89 1.46
CA MET A 26 14.71 10.03 1.64
C MET A 26 15.50 11.33 1.58
N SER A 27 14.89 12.40 1.07
CA SER A 27 15.43 13.74 1.25
C SER A 27 15.39 14.12 2.73
N PRO A 28 16.41 14.82 3.29
CA PRO A 28 16.36 15.24 4.68
C PRO A 28 15.29 16.31 4.97
N PHE A 29 14.85 17.02 3.93
CA PHE A 29 13.89 18.12 4.02
C PHE A 29 12.80 17.98 2.96
N SER A 30 11.59 18.41 3.33
CA SER A 30 10.49 18.60 2.38
C SER A 30 10.85 19.71 1.37
N PRO A 31 10.72 19.47 0.05
CA PRO A 31 11.01 20.49 -0.95
C PRO A 31 10.02 21.66 -0.94
N GLU A 32 8.83 21.48 -0.37
CA GLU A 32 7.76 22.47 -0.40
C GLU A 32 7.88 23.52 0.72
N ASP A 33 8.35 23.14 1.90
CA ASP A 33 8.36 24.02 3.08
C ASP A 33 9.68 23.94 3.87
N ALA A 34 10.69 23.26 3.31
CA ALA A 34 12.01 23.07 3.89
C ALA A 34 11.97 22.53 5.35
N MET A 35 10.87 21.84 5.71
CA MET A 35 10.80 21.17 7.01
C MET A 35 11.61 19.89 7.00
N PRO A 36 12.38 19.60 8.06
CA PRO A 36 12.93 18.27 8.25
C PRO A 36 11.83 17.23 8.28
N TYR A 37 12.00 16.14 7.54
CA TYR A 37 11.09 15.00 7.66
C TYR A 37 11.21 14.35 9.04
N VAL A 38 10.07 13.92 9.58
CA VAL A 38 10.01 13.19 10.84
C VAL A 38 9.39 11.81 10.61
N GLY A 39 9.73 10.85 11.45
CA GLY A 39 9.07 9.56 11.46
C GLY A 39 7.59 9.69 11.82
N VAL A 40 6.72 9.03 11.08
CA VAL A 40 5.27 9.05 11.30
C VAL A 40 4.69 7.68 11.02
N ASP A 41 4.01 7.11 12.01
CA ASP A 41 3.16 5.93 11.81
C ASP A 41 1.83 6.40 11.22
N MET A 42 1.55 6.02 9.97
CA MET A 42 0.30 6.34 9.27
C MET A 42 -0.79 5.37 9.66
N ILE A 43 -0.49 4.09 9.56
CA ILE A 43 -1.34 2.98 10.00
C ILE A 43 -0.52 2.11 10.94
N SER A 44 -1.00 1.89 12.15
CA SER A 44 -0.39 1.02 13.13
C SER A 44 -1.37 -0.07 13.55
N ASN A 45 -0.99 -1.33 13.33
CA ASN A 45 -1.84 -2.49 13.62
C ASN A 45 -3.27 -2.35 13.04
N GLY A 46 -3.37 -1.90 11.78
CA GLY A 46 -4.61 -1.69 11.07
C GLY A 46 -5.42 -0.47 11.48
N LYS A 47 -4.95 0.33 12.42
CA LYS A 47 -5.62 1.56 12.88
C LYS A 47 -4.96 2.80 12.30
N LEU A 48 -5.77 3.81 11.95
CA LEU A 48 -5.26 5.11 11.56
C LEU A 48 -4.55 5.76 12.75
N ALA A 49 -3.22 5.85 12.69
CA ALA A 49 -2.41 6.28 13.82
C ALA A 49 -2.12 7.78 13.79
N SER A 50 -1.69 8.32 12.66
CA SER A 50 -1.38 9.74 12.55
C SER A 50 -1.67 10.27 11.15
N PRO A 51 -2.37 11.39 11.03
CA PRO A 51 -2.44 12.14 9.79
C PRO A 51 -1.20 13.03 9.62
N TRP A 52 -0.97 13.49 8.40
CA TRP A 52 0.05 14.48 8.07
C TRP A 52 -0.44 15.89 8.40
N TYR A 53 0.42 16.68 9.03
CA TYR A 53 0.15 18.06 9.36
C TYR A 53 1.22 18.98 8.75
N SER A 54 0.85 19.74 7.71
CA SER A 54 1.65 20.88 7.25
C SER A 54 1.77 21.94 8.37
N ARG A 55 2.73 22.84 8.27
CA ARG A 55 2.90 23.95 9.25
C ARG A 55 1.61 24.71 9.49
N PHE A 56 0.86 25.01 8.43
CA PHE A 56 -0.40 25.72 8.51
C PHE A 56 -1.45 24.97 9.34
N TYR A 57 -1.70 23.70 8.98
CA TYR A 57 -2.69 22.90 9.70
C TYR A 57 -2.25 22.53 11.11
N ALA A 58 -0.97 22.31 11.33
CA ALA A 58 -0.42 22.04 12.66
C ALA A 58 -0.67 23.23 13.60
N LYS A 59 -0.37 24.47 13.15
CA LYS A 59 -0.66 25.70 13.91
C LYS A 59 -2.15 25.84 14.21
N LYS A 60 -3.02 25.60 13.21
CA LYS A 60 -4.48 25.68 13.38
C LYS A 60 -5.02 24.65 14.37
N LYS A 61 -4.37 23.49 14.50
CA LYS A 61 -4.79 22.40 15.39
C LYS A 61 -4.07 22.35 16.72
N GLY A 62 -3.06 23.19 16.95
CA GLY A 62 -2.24 23.16 18.16
C GLY A 62 -1.40 21.87 18.30
N VAL A 63 -0.98 21.27 17.18
CA VAL A 63 -0.19 20.04 17.16
C VAL A 63 1.17 20.25 16.48
N ARG A 64 2.07 19.29 16.63
CA ARG A 64 3.37 19.35 15.94
C ARG A 64 3.19 19.15 14.43
N ALA A 65 3.86 19.95 13.63
CA ALA A 65 3.94 19.75 12.19
C ALA A 65 4.77 18.49 11.87
N THR A 66 4.28 17.69 10.91
CA THR A 66 4.92 16.44 10.46
C THR A 66 5.28 16.47 8.97
N GLY A 67 5.00 17.57 8.29
CA GLY A 67 5.14 17.73 6.86
C GLY A 67 3.80 17.59 6.13
N LYS A 68 3.80 17.82 4.82
CA LYS A 68 2.60 17.71 3.98
C LYS A 68 2.43 16.30 3.41
N PHE A 69 3.55 15.65 3.13
CA PHE A 69 3.62 14.29 2.56
C PHE A 69 4.74 13.50 3.24
N PRO A 70 4.70 12.16 3.19
CA PRO A 70 5.82 11.34 3.65
C PRO A 70 7.04 11.54 2.73
N GLY A 71 8.22 11.56 3.32
CA GLY A 71 9.47 11.57 2.56
C GLY A 71 9.82 10.21 1.97
N ASN A 72 9.41 9.15 2.65
CA ASN A 72 9.42 7.77 2.19
C ASN A 72 8.18 7.02 2.73
N VAL A 73 7.93 5.85 2.18
CA VAL A 73 6.82 4.98 2.63
C VAL A 73 7.34 3.58 2.83
N VAL A 74 7.18 3.09 4.04
CA VAL A 74 7.51 1.71 4.42
C VAL A 74 6.24 0.98 4.83
N PHE A 75 5.93 -0.07 4.11
CA PHE A 75 4.93 -1.05 4.49
C PHE A 75 5.67 -2.24 5.12
N LYS A 76 5.49 -2.44 6.41
CA LYS A 76 6.19 -3.48 7.16
C LYS A 76 5.85 -4.86 6.61
N GLY A 77 6.85 -5.56 6.14
CA GLY A 77 6.75 -6.94 5.67
C GLY A 77 6.94 -7.97 6.78
N THR A 78 7.02 -9.21 6.35
CA THR A 78 7.32 -10.41 7.17
C THR A 78 8.50 -11.16 6.55
N ASP A 79 8.88 -12.30 7.13
CA ASP A 79 9.92 -13.16 6.54
C ASP A 79 9.41 -14.11 5.44
N LYS A 80 8.09 -14.11 5.15
CA LYS A 80 7.50 -15.02 4.17
C LYS A 80 7.97 -14.68 2.75
N PRO A 81 8.58 -15.58 2.01
CA PRO A 81 8.93 -15.35 0.61
C PRO A 81 7.67 -15.36 -0.27
N LEU A 82 7.73 -14.69 -1.43
CA LEU A 82 6.64 -14.65 -2.41
C LEU A 82 6.14 -16.06 -2.81
N SER A 83 7.05 -17.01 -2.96
CA SER A 83 6.70 -18.41 -3.29
C SER A 83 5.77 -19.04 -2.25
N LYS A 84 5.93 -18.68 -0.97
CA LYS A 84 5.05 -19.18 0.10
C LYS A 84 3.66 -18.56 0.02
N LEU A 85 3.56 -17.27 -0.30
CA LEU A 85 2.27 -16.62 -0.52
C LEU A 85 1.53 -17.29 -1.69
N ILE A 86 2.22 -17.48 -2.82
CA ILE A 86 1.64 -18.17 -4.00
C ILE A 86 1.14 -19.57 -3.64
N SER A 87 1.93 -20.34 -2.89
CA SER A 87 1.52 -21.70 -2.49
C SER A 87 0.30 -21.72 -1.57
N ASN A 88 0.12 -20.69 -0.75
CA ASN A 88 -1.01 -20.58 0.19
C ASN A 88 -2.31 -20.10 -0.47
N VAL A 89 -2.24 -19.41 -1.62
CA VAL A 89 -3.43 -18.92 -2.34
C VAL A 89 -4.29 -20.07 -2.84
N GLY A 90 -3.70 -21.22 -3.15
CA GLY A 90 -4.42 -22.35 -3.74
C GLY A 90 -4.87 -22.04 -5.17
N ASN A 91 -5.98 -21.31 -5.34
CA ASN A 91 -6.49 -20.86 -6.64
C ASN A 91 -6.70 -19.35 -6.64
N GLY A 92 -6.18 -18.66 -7.65
CA GLY A 92 -6.25 -17.19 -7.72
C GLY A 92 -5.44 -16.60 -8.85
N LEU A 93 -5.05 -15.34 -8.67
CA LEU A 93 -4.24 -14.59 -9.62
C LEU A 93 -2.98 -14.03 -8.92
N TYR A 94 -1.86 -14.13 -9.59
CA TYR A 94 -0.66 -13.37 -9.25
C TYR A 94 -0.55 -12.17 -10.19
N VAL A 95 -0.65 -10.99 -9.62
CA VAL A 95 -0.52 -9.72 -10.34
C VAL A 95 0.90 -9.21 -10.14
N ASN A 96 1.67 -9.09 -11.22
CA ASN A 96 3.03 -8.58 -11.16
C ASN A 96 3.07 -7.05 -11.01
N SER A 97 2.24 -6.35 -11.78
CA SER A 97 2.15 -4.89 -11.66
C SER A 97 0.76 -4.36 -12.03
N PHE A 98 0.47 -3.17 -11.54
CA PHE A 98 -0.69 -2.38 -11.91
C PHE A 98 -0.25 -1.18 -12.75
N TRP A 99 -1.10 -0.80 -13.69
CA TRP A 99 -0.84 0.29 -14.62
C TRP A 99 -2.03 1.24 -14.72
N TYR A 100 -1.74 2.48 -15.06
CA TYR A 100 -2.78 3.50 -15.31
C TYR A 100 -3.71 3.72 -14.11
N ILE A 101 -3.12 3.68 -12.90
CA ILE A 101 -3.87 3.83 -11.66
C ILE A 101 -4.36 5.26 -11.53
N ARG A 102 -5.67 5.43 -11.32
CA ARG A 102 -6.31 6.73 -11.11
C ARG A 102 -7.23 6.70 -9.91
N LEU A 103 -7.21 7.76 -9.14
CA LEU A 103 -8.16 7.99 -8.05
C LEU A 103 -9.52 8.35 -8.64
N VAL A 104 -10.55 7.60 -8.29
CA VAL A 104 -11.94 7.81 -8.69
C VAL A 104 -12.72 8.52 -7.59
N ASP A 105 -12.57 8.06 -6.36
CA ASP A 105 -13.20 8.66 -5.18
C ASP A 105 -12.18 8.78 -4.04
N MET A 106 -11.97 10.02 -3.59
CA MET A 106 -11.01 10.32 -2.52
C MET A 106 -11.57 9.95 -1.14
N MET A 107 -12.88 10.04 -0.95
CA MET A 107 -13.50 9.79 0.36
C MET A 107 -13.52 8.31 0.69
N ASP A 108 -13.86 7.48 -0.30
CA ASP A 108 -13.92 6.04 -0.18
C ASP A 108 -12.59 5.36 -0.60
N GLY A 109 -11.61 6.16 -1.04
CA GLY A 109 -10.29 5.66 -1.46
C GLY A 109 -10.38 4.71 -2.64
N ILE A 110 -11.28 4.99 -3.61
CA ILE A 110 -11.50 4.13 -4.77
C ILE A 110 -10.51 4.48 -5.87
N PHE A 111 -9.80 3.46 -6.33
CA PHE A 111 -8.87 3.53 -7.46
C PHE A 111 -9.34 2.62 -8.58
N THR A 112 -9.14 3.07 -9.82
CA THR A 112 -9.28 2.26 -11.03
C THR A 112 -7.94 2.13 -11.73
N GLY A 113 -7.78 1.08 -12.52
CA GLY A 113 -6.58 0.82 -13.31
C GLY A 113 -6.68 -0.51 -14.04
N MET A 114 -5.54 -1.02 -14.46
CA MET A 114 -5.43 -2.33 -15.10
C MET A 114 -4.18 -3.07 -14.61
N THR A 115 -4.21 -4.40 -14.72
CA THR A 115 -3.00 -5.22 -14.57
C THR A 115 -2.12 -5.06 -15.80
N ARG A 116 -0.80 -5.19 -15.63
CA ARG A 116 0.17 -5.11 -16.72
C ARG A 116 1.44 -5.89 -16.37
N ASP A 117 2.25 -6.16 -17.40
CA ASP A 117 3.58 -6.76 -17.29
C ASP A 117 3.61 -8.11 -16.56
N GLY A 118 2.54 -8.88 -16.69
CA GLY A 118 2.38 -10.20 -16.15
C GLY A 118 1.21 -10.35 -15.19
N LEU A 119 0.20 -11.04 -15.67
CA LEU A 119 -0.90 -11.56 -14.87
C LEU A 119 -0.91 -13.09 -15.03
N PHE A 120 -0.83 -13.80 -13.92
CA PHE A 120 -0.66 -15.25 -13.95
C PHE A 120 -1.76 -15.93 -13.13
N ARG A 121 -2.28 -17.03 -13.67
CA ARG A 121 -3.18 -17.90 -12.93
C ARG A 121 -2.40 -18.72 -11.91
N ILE A 122 -2.87 -18.77 -10.69
CA ILE A 122 -2.44 -19.72 -9.67
C ILE A 122 -3.46 -20.85 -9.65
N LYS A 123 -2.99 -22.10 -9.72
CA LYS A 123 -3.77 -23.32 -9.57
C LYS A 123 -3.02 -24.26 -8.65
N ASP A 124 -3.71 -24.80 -7.64
CA ASP A 124 -3.14 -25.72 -6.65
C ASP A 124 -1.83 -25.18 -6.03
N GLY A 125 -1.78 -23.88 -5.74
CA GLY A 125 -0.63 -23.20 -5.15
C GLY A 125 0.57 -23.02 -6.07
N LYS A 126 0.40 -23.14 -7.39
CA LYS A 126 1.47 -22.99 -8.40
C LYS A 126 1.05 -22.07 -9.53
N ILE A 127 2.01 -21.38 -10.14
CA ILE A 127 1.78 -20.63 -11.39
C ILE A 127 1.45 -21.63 -12.50
N ALA A 128 0.25 -21.49 -13.06
CA ALA A 128 -0.28 -22.40 -14.09
C ALA A 128 -0.25 -21.83 -15.52
N GLY A 129 0.10 -20.54 -15.66
CA GLY A 129 0.21 -19.87 -16.96
C GLY A 129 -0.19 -18.39 -16.88
N SER A 130 0.05 -17.68 -17.98
CA SER A 130 -0.37 -16.29 -18.13
C SER A 130 -1.85 -16.18 -18.48
N VAL A 131 -2.47 -15.08 -18.13
CA VAL A 131 -3.83 -14.70 -18.52
C VAL A 131 -3.84 -13.26 -19.03
N ASN A 132 -4.86 -12.91 -19.80
CA ASN A 132 -5.03 -11.54 -20.28
C ASN A 132 -5.20 -10.56 -19.11
N ASN A 133 -4.82 -9.33 -19.33
CA ASN A 133 -4.96 -8.28 -18.34
C ASN A 133 -6.42 -8.02 -17.97
N PHE A 134 -6.64 -7.56 -16.75
CA PHE A 134 -7.94 -7.14 -16.24
C PHE A 134 -7.92 -5.66 -15.88
N ARG A 135 -9.07 -5.02 -16.01
CA ARG A 135 -9.35 -3.77 -15.33
C ARG A 135 -9.77 -4.04 -13.90
N PHE A 136 -9.50 -3.10 -13.02
CA PHE A 136 -9.96 -3.16 -11.64
C PHE A 136 -10.59 -1.84 -11.21
N ASN A 137 -11.46 -1.94 -10.21
CA ASN A 137 -12.00 -0.82 -9.47
C ASN A 137 -12.11 -1.25 -8.01
N VAL A 138 -11.27 -0.69 -7.13
CA VAL A 138 -11.11 -1.18 -5.76
C VAL A 138 -10.91 -0.04 -4.78
N SER A 139 -11.55 -0.14 -3.61
CA SER A 139 -11.20 0.69 -2.47
C SER A 139 -9.89 0.18 -1.84
N VAL A 140 -8.93 1.07 -1.66
CA VAL A 140 -7.69 0.73 -0.96
C VAL A 140 -7.95 0.30 0.50
N PHE A 141 -9.02 0.82 1.11
CA PHE A 141 -9.41 0.41 2.46
C PHE A 141 -9.93 -1.04 2.46
N ASP A 142 -10.74 -1.43 1.47
CA ASP A 142 -11.23 -2.81 1.35
C ASP A 142 -10.07 -3.76 1.01
N MET A 143 -9.18 -3.36 0.09
CA MET A 143 -7.96 -4.13 -0.20
C MET A 143 -7.14 -4.38 1.08
N PHE A 144 -6.95 -3.38 1.91
CA PHE A 144 -6.23 -3.55 3.17
C PHE A 144 -7.01 -4.31 4.24
N ARG A 145 -8.33 -4.22 4.28
CA ARG A 145 -9.15 -5.06 5.18
C ARG A 145 -9.13 -6.53 4.78
N ASN A 146 -9.17 -6.79 3.48
CA ASN A 146 -9.20 -8.14 2.90
C ASN A 146 -7.80 -8.75 2.71
N THR A 147 -6.74 -8.08 3.20
CA THR A 147 -5.39 -8.65 3.20
C THR A 147 -5.32 -9.82 4.17
N THR A 148 -4.94 -10.99 3.67
CA THR A 148 -4.83 -12.23 4.45
C THR A 148 -3.40 -12.62 4.76
N GLU A 149 -2.45 -12.25 3.89
CA GLU A 149 -1.04 -12.52 4.11
C GLU A 149 -0.17 -11.37 3.62
N ILE A 150 0.97 -11.19 4.28
CA ILE A 150 2.00 -10.20 3.95
C ILE A 150 3.31 -10.95 3.79
N GLY A 151 4.00 -10.69 2.70
CA GLY A 151 5.30 -11.29 2.41
C GLY A 151 6.48 -10.45 2.88
N ARG A 152 7.67 -10.85 2.41
CA ARG A 152 8.91 -10.12 2.68
C ARG A 152 8.92 -8.81 1.87
N GLU A 153 9.21 -7.73 2.54
CA GLU A 153 9.32 -6.42 1.90
C GLU A 153 10.51 -6.35 0.94
N LYS A 154 10.33 -5.55 -0.11
CA LYS A 154 11.37 -5.23 -1.08
C LYS A 154 11.56 -3.72 -1.11
N ALA A 155 12.78 -3.29 -0.80
CA ALA A 155 13.15 -1.89 -0.85
C ALA A 155 13.33 -1.41 -2.29
N MET A 156 12.82 -0.22 -2.56
CA MET A 156 13.07 0.61 -3.74
C MET A 156 13.56 1.98 -3.27
N VAL A 157 13.80 2.92 -4.19
CA VAL A 157 14.47 4.18 -3.83
C VAL A 157 13.78 4.92 -2.68
N PHE A 158 12.45 5.09 -2.73
CA PHE A 158 11.68 5.85 -1.72
C PHE A 158 10.62 5.02 -1.00
N THR A 159 10.55 3.72 -1.29
CA THR A 159 9.53 2.85 -0.72
C THR A 159 10.10 1.47 -0.37
N SER A 160 9.54 0.85 0.66
CA SER A 160 9.72 -0.59 0.91
C SER A 160 8.35 -1.22 1.05
N ILE A 161 8.02 -2.15 0.16
CA ILE A 161 6.67 -2.70 0.02
C ILE A 161 6.74 -4.21 -0.11
N PRO A 162 6.00 -4.97 0.71
CA PRO A 162 5.87 -6.42 0.57
C PRO A 162 4.82 -6.79 -0.49
N PRO A 163 4.89 -7.96 -1.10
CA PRO A 163 3.74 -8.57 -1.73
C PRO A 163 2.68 -8.91 -0.68
N ILE A 164 1.41 -8.79 -1.04
CA ILE A 164 0.28 -9.12 -0.16
C ILE A 164 -0.69 -10.07 -0.87
N THR A 165 -1.35 -10.92 -0.10
CA THR A 165 -2.49 -11.71 -0.57
C THR A 165 -3.77 -11.00 -0.16
N VAL A 166 -4.65 -10.75 -1.11
CA VAL A 166 -5.92 -10.05 -0.90
C VAL A 166 -7.06 -10.95 -1.36
N GLN A 167 -8.07 -11.15 -0.52
CA GLN A 167 -9.32 -11.80 -0.90
C GLN A 167 -10.28 -10.79 -1.55
N ASP A 168 -11.12 -11.29 -2.45
CA ASP A 168 -12.20 -10.51 -3.07
C ASP A 168 -11.73 -9.21 -3.75
N PHE A 169 -10.53 -9.27 -4.38
CA PHE A 169 -10.05 -8.14 -5.17
C PHE A 169 -10.92 -7.95 -6.42
N ASN A 170 -11.53 -6.79 -6.58
CA ASN A 170 -12.51 -6.55 -7.63
C ASN A 170 -11.88 -6.28 -9.00
N PHE A 171 -11.88 -7.28 -9.86
CA PHE A 171 -11.59 -7.13 -11.28
C PHE A 171 -12.90 -6.90 -12.06
N SER A 172 -13.02 -5.76 -12.74
CA SER A 172 -14.27 -5.31 -13.36
C SER A 172 -14.49 -5.80 -14.78
N SER A 173 -13.42 -6.03 -15.55
CA SER A 173 -13.51 -6.57 -16.92
C SER A 173 -12.16 -7.08 -17.42
N LYS A 174 -12.20 -7.97 -18.43
CA LYS A 174 -11.01 -8.33 -19.21
C LYS A 174 -10.64 -7.20 -20.16
N THR A 175 -9.34 -7.09 -20.47
CA THR A 175 -8.87 -6.30 -21.59
C THR A 175 -8.78 -7.17 -22.84
N GLU A 176 -9.02 -6.60 -24.01
CA GLU A 176 -8.95 -7.33 -25.29
C GLU A 176 -7.51 -7.42 -25.83
N PHE A 177 -6.53 -6.83 -25.11
CA PHE A 177 -5.11 -6.75 -25.52
C PHE A 177 -4.19 -6.85 -24.32
#